data_8559ccb7571ae2915834310e7044285b
#
_entry.id   8559ccb7571ae2915834310e7044285b
#
_cell.length_a   1.000
_cell.length_b   1.000
_cell.length_c   1.000
_cell.angle_alpha   90.00
_cell.angle_beta   90.00
_cell.angle_gamma   90.00
#
_symmetry.space_group_name_H-M   'P 1'
#
loop_
_entity.id
_entity.type
_entity.pdbx_description
1 polymer ?
#
loop_
_entity_poly.entity_id
_entity_poly.type
_entity_poly.pdbx_seq_one_letter_code
_entity_poly.pdbx_strand_id
1 'polypeptide(L)'
;KTTTRVWPFFSQARTATLESGFYLWPIYKYNRVNSAPLDLLRTRICFFLYADLTEKSTETGAARRRVYCWPFYAHRSDFNGNSRLQVLSLLEPFVRTSKSIERDYSPLWSVWRSESNPRAGASSQSLLWNLYRHETTPDTKKCSLLFGLFQYQSSPESKRMRLFYIPLGKTGAAANRDAQAAPAKTE
;
A
#
# COMPACT_ATOMS: atom_id res chain seq x y z
N LYS A 1 -5.09 33.81 -19.54
CA LYS A 1 -4.07 33.49 -18.53
C LYS A 1 -3.92 34.69 -17.61
N THR A 2 -4.23 34.53 -16.34
CA THR A 2 -4.04 35.59 -15.33
C THR A 2 -2.92 35.14 -14.40
N THR A 3 -1.97 36.03 -14.13
CA THR A 3 -0.86 35.74 -13.24
C THR A 3 -0.64 36.93 -12.34
N THR A 4 -0.70 36.71 -11.04
CA THR A 4 -0.37 37.70 -10.01
C THR A 4 0.77 37.13 -9.18
N ARG A 5 1.86 37.93 -8.97
CA ARG A 5 3.01 37.45 -8.22
C ARG A 5 3.60 38.59 -7.39
N VAL A 6 3.81 38.32 -6.11
CA VAL A 6 4.55 39.14 -5.15
C VAL A 6 5.55 38.23 -4.45
N TRP A 7 6.72 38.08 -5.02
CA TRP A 7 7.76 37.20 -4.49
C TRP A 7 8.41 37.79 -3.23
N PRO A 8 8.68 36.99 -2.19
CA PRO A 8 8.46 35.54 -2.01
C PRO A 8 7.11 35.18 -1.37
N PHE A 9 6.22 36.13 -1.15
CA PHE A 9 5.02 35.94 -0.31
C PHE A 9 3.88 35.23 -1.02
N PHE A 10 3.64 35.58 -2.29
CA PHE A 10 2.45 35.11 -2.97
C PHE A 10 2.66 34.97 -4.47
N SER A 11 2.10 33.92 -5.04
CA SER A 11 1.92 33.78 -6.48
C SER A 11 0.66 32.98 -6.78
N GLN A 12 -0.12 33.46 -7.71
CA GLN A 12 -1.26 32.75 -8.26
C GLN A 12 -1.23 32.86 -9.78
N ALA A 13 -1.32 31.74 -10.43
CA ALA A 13 -1.45 31.63 -11.88
C ALA A 13 -2.68 30.80 -12.21
N ARG A 14 -3.57 31.35 -13.04
CA ARG A 14 -4.80 30.70 -13.46
C ARG A 14 -4.90 30.66 -14.97
N THR A 15 -5.14 29.47 -15.48
CA THR A 15 -5.44 29.20 -16.90
C THR A 15 -6.76 28.39 -16.94
N ALA A 16 -7.35 28.17 -18.09
CA ALA A 16 -8.60 27.42 -18.22
C ALA A 16 -8.54 26.01 -17.55
N THR A 17 -7.39 25.34 -17.63
CA THR A 17 -7.20 23.97 -17.13
C THR A 17 -6.24 23.85 -15.95
N LEU A 18 -5.48 24.91 -15.66
CA LEU A 18 -4.44 24.87 -14.64
C LEU A 18 -4.62 26.03 -13.66
N GLU A 19 -4.69 25.71 -12.39
CA GLU A 19 -4.59 26.66 -11.30
C GLU A 19 -3.40 26.28 -10.42
N SER A 20 -2.48 27.20 -10.21
CA SER A 20 -1.32 26.97 -9.37
C SER A 20 -0.98 28.22 -8.58
N GLY A 21 -0.52 28.02 -7.36
CA GLY A 21 -0.12 29.10 -6.50
C GLY A 21 0.79 28.64 -5.38
N PHE A 22 1.42 29.63 -4.76
CA PHE A 22 2.14 29.43 -3.52
C PHE A 22 1.89 30.60 -2.57
N TYR A 23 1.97 30.32 -1.27
CA TYR A 23 1.96 31.31 -0.19
C TYR A 23 3.21 31.11 0.65
N LEU A 24 3.94 32.20 0.93
CA LEU A 24 5.19 32.17 1.67
C LEU A 24 6.12 31.06 1.15
N TRP A 25 6.62 31.24 -0.08
CA TRP A 25 7.55 30.26 -0.64
C TRP A 25 8.74 30.03 0.29
N PRO A 26 9.07 28.78 0.65
CA PRO A 26 8.61 27.51 0.12
C PRO A 26 7.55 26.78 0.98
N ILE A 27 6.84 27.48 1.88
CA ILE A 27 6.02 26.87 2.90
C ILE A 27 4.82 26.15 2.28
N TYR A 28 4.02 26.86 1.48
CA TYR A 28 2.80 26.28 0.93
C TYR A 28 2.75 26.43 -0.59
N LYS A 29 2.48 25.33 -1.27
CA LYS A 29 2.28 25.30 -2.72
C LYS A 29 1.11 24.39 -3.09
N TYR A 30 0.24 24.87 -3.98
CA TYR A 30 -0.82 24.06 -4.55
C TYR A 30 -0.81 24.12 -6.07
N ASN A 31 -1.26 23.02 -6.67
CA ASN A 31 -1.49 22.89 -8.10
C ASN A 31 -2.78 22.12 -8.32
N ARG A 32 -3.67 22.66 -9.13
CA ARG A 32 -4.86 21.98 -9.61
C ARG A 32 -4.82 21.94 -11.12
N VAL A 33 -4.98 20.76 -11.67
CA VAL A 33 -5.10 20.54 -13.12
C VAL A 33 -6.47 19.92 -13.35
N ASN A 34 -7.35 20.67 -13.99
CA ASN A 34 -8.68 20.21 -14.38
C ASN A 34 -8.66 19.97 -15.88
N SER A 35 -8.35 18.75 -16.27
CA SER A 35 -8.29 18.31 -17.66
C SER A 35 -8.96 16.96 -17.77
N ALA A 36 -10.10 16.89 -18.45
CA ALA A 36 -10.74 15.60 -18.69
C ALA A 36 -9.76 14.60 -19.35
N PRO A 37 -9.71 13.34 -18.92
CA PRO A 37 -10.62 12.69 -17.95
C PRO A 37 -10.20 12.77 -16.46
N LEU A 38 -9.19 13.55 -16.11
CA LEU A 38 -8.61 13.59 -14.75
C LEU A 38 -8.65 15.00 -14.15
N ASP A 39 -9.12 15.11 -12.91
CA ASP A 39 -8.92 16.28 -12.04
C ASP A 39 -7.82 15.92 -11.02
N LEU A 40 -6.74 16.66 -11.04
CA LEU A 40 -5.56 16.45 -10.21
C LEU A 40 -5.39 17.64 -9.28
N LEU A 41 -5.45 17.38 -7.98
CA LEU A 41 -5.16 18.36 -6.92
C LEU A 41 -3.89 17.93 -6.18
N ARG A 42 -2.92 18.83 -6.14
CA ARG A 42 -1.67 18.61 -5.41
C ARG A 42 -1.40 19.76 -4.46
N THR A 43 -1.32 19.45 -3.18
CA THR A 43 -0.92 20.36 -2.13
C THR A 43 0.43 19.93 -1.56
N ARG A 44 1.32 20.88 -1.29
CA ARG A 44 2.62 20.63 -0.66
C ARG A 44 2.87 21.67 0.42
N ILE A 45 3.45 21.21 1.53
CA ILE A 45 3.88 22.06 2.64
C ILE A 45 5.35 21.79 2.90
N CYS A 46 6.16 22.83 3.02
CA CYS A 46 7.60 22.79 3.26
C CYS A 46 8.29 21.79 2.32
N PHE A 47 8.17 22.00 0.98
CA PHE A 47 8.72 21.18 -0.10
C PHE A 47 8.23 19.73 -0.10
N PHE A 48 8.77 18.89 0.80
CA PHE A 48 8.56 17.46 0.86
C PHE A 48 8.07 16.97 2.23
N LEU A 49 7.99 17.85 3.24
CA LEU A 49 7.55 17.42 4.57
C LEU A 49 6.11 16.92 4.55
N TYR A 50 5.24 17.59 3.82
CA TYR A 50 3.87 17.15 3.62
C TYR A 50 3.47 17.29 2.16
N ALA A 51 2.81 16.27 1.64
CA ALA A 51 2.13 16.39 0.36
C ALA A 51 0.84 15.57 0.35
N ASP A 52 -0.19 16.16 -0.25
CA ASP A 52 -1.46 15.52 -0.57
C ASP A 52 -1.67 15.63 -2.08
N LEU A 53 -1.76 14.48 -2.73
CA LEU A 53 -2.05 14.34 -4.14
C LEU A 53 -3.35 13.57 -4.31
N THR A 54 -4.35 14.22 -4.83
CA THR A 54 -5.64 13.62 -5.15
C THR A 54 -5.83 13.66 -6.65
N GLU A 55 -6.09 12.51 -7.25
CA GLU A 55 -6.45 12.33 -8.64
C GLU A 55 -7.86 11.75 -8.70
N LYS A 56 -8.77 12.43 -9.36
CA LYS A 56 -10.16 12.01 -9.52
C LYS A 56 -10.48 11.84 -11.00
N SER A 57 -11.00 10.68 -11.37
CA SER A 57 -11.53 10.47 -12.71
C SER A 57 -12.89 11.16 -12.82
N THR A 58 -13.05 12.01 -13.82
CA THR A 58 -14.32 12.69 -14.10
C THR A 58 -15.35 11.76 -14.73
N GLU A 59 -14.90 10.67 -15.36
CA GLU A 59 -15.78 9.71 -16.02
C GLU A 59 -16.33 8.66 -15.05
N THR A 60 -15.45 8.08 -14.24
CA THR A 60 -15.83 6.97 -13.34
C THR A 60 -16.13 7.41 -11.91
N GLY A 61 -15.80 8.66 -11.56
CA GLY A 61 -15.88 9.16 -10.18
C GLY A 61 -14.87 8.52 -9.22
N ALA A 62 -14.09 7.56 -9.70
CA ALA A 62 -13.07 6.91 -8.89
C ALA A 62 -11.95 7.90 -8.52
N ALA A 63 -11.43 7.78 -7.32
CA ALA A 63 -10.37 8.64 -6.82
C ALA A 63 -9.17 7.83 -6.36
N ARG A 64 -7.99 8.37 -6.65
CA ARG A 64 -6.71 7.90 -6.13
C ARG A 64 -6.14 9.00 -5.26
N ARG A 65 -5.71 8.67 -4.06
CA ARG A 65 -5.13 9.64 -3.13
C ARG A 65 -3.79 9.16 -2.60
N ARG A 66 -2.84 10.06 -2.52
CA ARG A 66 -1.53 9.83 -1.92
C ARG A 66 -1.21 10.98 -0.98
N VAL A 67 -1.14 10.66 0.31
CA VAL A 67 -0.79 11.62 1.36
C VAL A 67 0.45 11.12 2.06
N TYR A 68 1.42 12.01 2.30
CA TYR A 68 2.52 11.69 3.16
C TYR A 68 2.91 12.88 4.03
N CYS A 69 3.34 12.59 5.24
CA CYS A 69 3.96 13.51 6.18
C CYS A 69 5.32 12.92 6.57
N TRP A 70 6.36 13.37 5.89
CA TRP A 70 7.70 12.84 6.07
C TRP A 70 8.31 13.28 7.40
N PRO A 71 9.01 12.40 8.14
CA PRO A 71 9.23 10.98 7.89
C PRO A 71 8.16 10.04 8.50
N PHE A 72 7.11 10.60 9.08
CA PHE A 72 6.21 9.91 10.00
C PHE A 72 5.30 8.90 9.32
N TYR A 73 4.58 9.28 8.27
CA TYR A 73 3.66 8.37 7.62
C TYR A 73 3.47 8.64 6.14
N ALA A 74 3.07 7.61 5.42
CA ALA A 74 2.59 7.69 4.05
C ALA A 74 1.33 6.84 3.89
N HIS A 75 0.28 7.43 3.32
CA HIS A 75 -0.95 6.75 2.98
C HIS A 75 -1.21 6.85 1.49
N ARG A 76 -1.57 5.74 0.88
CA ARG A 76 -1.91 5.66 -0.54
C ARG A 76 -3.18 4.86 -0.72
N SER A 77 -4.10 5.38 -1.55
CA SER A 77 -5.23 4.63 -2.07
C SER A 77 -5.25 4.66 -3.58
N ASP A 78 -5.62 3.56 -4.20
CA ASP A 78 -5.74 3.42 -5.65
C ASP A 78 -7.20 3.55 -6.09
N PHE A 79 -7.43 3.76 -7.40
CA PHE A 79 -8.77 3.77 -8.01
C PHE A 79 -9.58 2.50 -7.75
N ASN A 80 -8.92 1.40 -7.44
CA ASN A 80 -9.54 0.12 -7.10
C ASN A 80 -9.97 -0.01 -5.64
N GLY A 81 -9.73 1.01 -4.81
CA GLY A 81 -9.99 0.97 -3.36
C GLY A 81 -8.90 0.29 -2.55
N ASN A 82 -7.82 -0.19 -3.19
CA ASN A 82 -6.68 -0.71 -2.45
C ASN A 82 -6.04 0.42 -1.65
N SER A 83 -5.76 0.17 -0.40
CA SER A 83 -5.10 1.15 0.47
C SER A 83 -3.82 0.59 1.07
N ARG A 84 -2.84 1.47 1.24
CA ARG A 84 -1.56 1.19 1.89
C ARG A 84 -1.25 2.30 2.86
N LEU A 85 -0.95 1.94 4.09
CA LEU A 85 -0.47 2.83 5.13
C LEU A 85 0.93 2.37 5.56
N GLN A 86 1.85 3.30 5.65
CA GLN A 86 3.22 3.06 6.11
C GLN A 86 3.56 4.07 7.19
N VAL A 87 4.17 3.62 8.27
CA VAL A 87 4.65 4.46 9.37
C VAL A 87 6.17 4.43 9.37
N LEU A 88 6.79 5.60 9.58
CA LEU A 88 8.22 5.86 9.42
C LEU A 88 8.71 5.51 8.01
N SER A 89 8.12 6.17 7.03
CA SER A 89 8.41 5.99 5.61
C SER A 89 9.48 6.97 5.14
N LEU A 90 10.75 6.62 5.29
CA LEU A 90 11.88 7.52 5.01
C LEU A 90 12.07 7.81 3.52
N LEU A 91 11.81 6.83 2.66
CA LEU A 91 12.07 6.94 1.22
C LEU A 91 10.88 7.44 0.40
N GLU A 92 9.67 7.55 0.99
CA GLU A 92 8.45 7.86 0.24
C GLU A 92 8.53 9.17 -0.61
N PRO A 93 9.14 10.29 -0.15
CA PRO A 93 9.28 11.48 -0.97
C PRO A 93 10.21 11.31 -2.16
N PHE A 94 11.17 10.40 -2.06
CA PHE A 94 12.26 10.22 -3.04
C PHE A 94 11.94 9.14 -4.08
N VAL A 95 11.20 8.11 -3.68
CA VAL A 95 10.81 6.99 -4.57
C VAL A 95 9.52 7.35 -5.31
N ARG A 96 9.66 8.11 -6.39
CA ARG A 96 8.51 8.69 -7.09
C ARG A 96 7.87 7.80 -8.14
N THR A 97 8.59 6.89 -8.78
CA THR A 97 8.17 6.47 -10.12
C THR A 97 8.31 4.98 -10.42
N SER A 98 9.14 4.24 -9.71
CA SER A 98 9.38 2.84 -10.02
C SER A 98 8.58 1.90 -9.13
N LYS A 99 7.58 1.22 -9.71
CA LYS A 99 6.80 0.19 -9.01
C LYS A 99 7.66 -0.96 -8.47
N SER A 100 8.76 -1.26 -9.15
CA SER A 100 9.71 -2.30 -8.73
C SER A 100 10.48 -1.87 -7.50
N ILE A 101 11.05 -0.67 -7.51
CA ILE A 101 11.77 -0.12 -6.35
C ILE A 101 10.82 -0.01 -5.15
N GLU A 102 9.62 0.45 -5.37
CA GLU A 102 8.60 0.56 -4.31
C GLU A 102 8.24 -0.80 -3.71
N ARG A 103 8.11 -1.84 -4.54
CA ARG A 103 7.80 -3.20 -4.08
C ARG A 103 8.96 -3.80 -3.30
N ASP A 104 10.17 -3.65 -3.78
CA ASP A 104 11.34 -4.38 -3.30
C ASP A 104 11.99 -3.68 -2.09
N TYR A 105 11.98 -2.35 -2.06
CA TYR A 105 12.63 -1.56 -1.01
C TYR A 105 11.67 -0.97 0.03
N SER A 106 10.39 -0.81 -0.28
CA SER A 106 9.41 -0.27 0.67
C SER A 106 9.34 -1.05 2.00
N PRO A 107 9.46 -2.39 2.03
CA PRO A 107 9.48 -3.14 3.29
C PRO A 107 10.68 -2.82 4.17
N LEU A 108 11.83 -2.43 3.60
CA LEU A 108 13.07 -2.17 4.32
C LEU A 108 13.07 -0.81 5.04
N TRP A 109 12.27 0.15 4.55
CA TRP A 109 12.32 1.54 5.00
C TRP A 109 11.04 2.01 5.71
N SER A 110 10.16 1.09 6.06
CA SER A 110 9.00 1.37 6.89
C SER A 110 9.02 0.49 8.14
N VAL A 111 8.78 1.10 9.30
CA VAL A 111 8.67 0.35 10.55
C VAL A 111 7.39 -0.45 10.59
N TRP A 112 6.30 0.14 10.16
CA TRP A 112 5.02 -0.54 10.07
C TRP A 112 4.35 -0.28 8.73
N ARG A 113 3.80 -1.33 8.15
CA ARG A 113 3.09 -1.31 6.86
C ARG A 113 1.80 -2.10 6.97
N SER A 114 0.72 -1.48 6.55
CA SER A 114 -0.59 -2.11 6.45
C SER A 114 -1.12 -1.93 5.04
N GLU A 115 -1.55 -3.02 4.43
CA GLU A 115 -2.16 -3.04 3.11
C GLU A 115 -3.54 -3.68 3.19
N SER A 116 -4.50 -3.11 2.50
CA SER A 116 -5.86 -3.64 2.39
C SER A 116 -6.29 -3.65 0.95
N ASN A 117 -6.81 -4.79 0.54
CA ASN A 117 -7.45 -4.99 -0.75
C ASN A 117 -8.91 -5.40 -0.54
N PRO A 118 -9.84 -4.43 -0.54
CA PRO A 118 -11.25 -4.74 -0.26
C PRO A 118 -11.89 -5.64 -1.30
N ARG A 119 -11.45 -5.60 -2.57
CA ARG A 119 -11.99 -6.46 -3.63
C ARG A 119 -11.63 -7.93 -3.43
N ALA A 120 -10.43 -8.20 -2.95
CA ALA A 120 -9.97 -9.56 -2.65
C ALA A 120 -10.29 -9.98 -1.21
N GLY A 121 -10.85 -9.10 -0.37
CA GLY A 121 -11.02 -9.35 1.06
C GLY A 121 -9.70 -9.64 1.77
N ALA A 122 -8.58 -9.16 1.21
CA ALA A 122 -7.24 -9.48 1.69
C ALA A 122 -6.64 -8.28 2.44
N SER A 123 -6.01 -8.56 3.55
CA SER A 123 -5.21 -7.57 4.29
C SER A 123 -3.87 -8.15 4.69
N SER A 124 -2.84 -7.30 4.68
CA SER A 124 -1.49 -7.66 5.06
C SER A 124 -0.93 -6.59 5.98
N GLN A 125 -0.35 -7.00 7.08
CA GLN A 125 0.33 -6.12 8.03
C GLN A 125 1.74 -6.64 8.26
N SER A 126 2.72 -5.75 8.24
CA SER A 126 4.10 -6.09 8.54
C SER A 126 4.72 -5.04 9.47
N LEU A 127 5.54 -5.51 10.41
CA LEU A 127 6.25 -4.72 11.39
C LEU A 127 7.75 -5.01 11.30
N LEU A 128 8.59 -3.96 11.37
CA LEU A 128 10.05 -4.06 11.46
C LEU A 128 10.63 -5.04 10.44
N TRP A 129 10.62 -4.69 9.15
CA TRP A 129 11.25 -5.46 8.07
C TRP A 129 10.80 -6.92 7.97
N ASN A 130 9.49 -7.18 8.25
CA ASN A 130 8.93 -8.53 8.35
C ASN A 130 9.36 -9.35 9.58
N LEU A 131 9.80 -8.70 10.66
CA LEU A 131 9.96 -9.37 11.96
C LEU A 131 8.63 -9.98 12.41
N TYR A 132 7.53 -9.26 12.15
CA TYR A 132 6.17 -9.76 12.27
C TYR A 132 5.43 -9.49 10.94
N ARG A 133 4.77 -10.49 10.41
CA ARG A 133 3.90 -10.38 9.24
C ARG A 133 2.62 -11.14 9.47
N HIS A 134 1.51 -10.47 9.26
CA HIS A 134 0.17 -11.04 9.34
C HIS A 134 -0.56 -10.81 8.03
N GLU A 135 -1.01 -11.89 7.42
CA GLU A 135 -1.79 -11.86 6.18
C GLU A 135 -3.14 -12.53 6.44
N THR A 136 -4.19 -11.85 6.06
CA THR A 136 -5.55 -12.35 6.12
C THR A 136 -6.13 -12.31 4.72
N THR A 137 -6.58 -13.46 4.24
CA THR A 137 -7.39 -13.61 3.05
C THR A 137 -8.71 -14.26 3.46
N PRO A 138 -9.78 -14.23 2.64
CA PRO A 138 -11.06 -14.85 2.98
C PRO A 138 -10.92 -16.30 3.45
N ASP A 139 -10.03 -17.05 2.82
CA ASP A 139 -9.87 -18.49 3.07
C ASP A 139 -8.69 -18.83 3.98
N THR A 140 -7.74 -17.93 4.18
CA THR A 140 -6.52 -18.26 4.93
C THR A 140 -6.03 -17.11 5.79
N LYS A 141 -5.55 -17.47 6.98
CA LYS A 141 -4.80 -16.55 7.86
C LYS A 141 -3.39 -17.06 8.01
N LYS A 142 -2.43 -16.22 7.69
CA LYS A 142 -1.00 -16.51 7.82
C LYS A 142 -0.37 -15.53 8.79
N CYS A 143 0.39 -16.04 9.73
CA CYS A 143 1.17 -15.25 10.66
C CYS A 143 2.61 -15.75 10.60
N SER A 144 3.56 -14.86 10.42
CA SER A 144 4.98 -15.19 10.51
C SER A 144 5.67 -14.25 11.49
N LEU A 145 6.57 -14.82 12.29
CA LEU A 145 7.37 -14.12 13.28
C LEU A 145 8.86 -14.41 13.04
N LEU A 146 9.71 -13.45 13.46
CA LEU A 146 11.17 -13.57 13.39
C LEU A 146 11.64 -13.93 11.98
N PHE A 147 11.27 -13.10 10.98
CA PHE A 147 11.64 -13.29 9.57
C PHE A 147 11.22 -14.65 8.98
N GLY A 148 10.13 -15.23 9.52
CA GLY A 148 9.62 -16.51 9.04
C GLY A 148 10.17 -17.74 9.75
N LEU A 149 10.96 -17.60 10.83
CA LEU A 149 11.38 -18.74 11.65
C LEU A 149 10.20 -19.44 12.31
N PHE A 150 9.18 -18.67 12.70
CA PHE A 150 7.89 -19.19 13.14
C PHE A 150 6.82 -18.81 12.12
N GLN A 151 6.11 -19.79 11.59
CA GLN A 151 5.03 -19.58 10.63
C GLN A 151 3.80 -20.37 11.10
N TYR A 152 2.69 -19.67 11.16
CA TYR A 152 1.39 -20.27 11.43
C TYR A 152 0.45 -19.97 10.26
N GLN A 153 -0.15 -20.99 9.71
CA GLN A 153 -1.14 -20.88 8.66
C GLN A 153 -2.41 -21.62 9.10
N SER A 154 -3.52 -20.91 9.08
CA SER A 154 -4.84 -21.45 9.34
C SER A 154 -5.69 -21.30 8.08
N SER A 155 -6.22 -22.41 7.63
CA SER A 155 -7.22 -22.53 6.56
C SER A 155 -8.44 -23.25 7.12
N PRO A 156 -9.66 -23.12 6.54
CA PRO A 156 -10.84 -23.88 6.96
C PRO A 156 -10.61 -25.38 6.99
N GLU A 157 -9.78 -25.89 6.08
CA GLU A 157 -9.52 -27.34 5.95
C GLU A 157 -8.29 -27.82 6.71
N SER A 158 -7.34 -26.93 7.05
CA SER A 158 -6.08 -27.36 7.66
C SER A 158 -5.41 -26.26 8.46
N LYS A 159 -4.81 -26.66 9.57
CA LYS A 159 -3.91 -25.81 10.35
C LYS A 159 -2.49 -26.33 10.21
N ARG A 160 -1.56 -25.47 9.83
CA ARG A 160 -0.15 -25.82 9.66
C ARG A 160 0.71 -24.87 10.49
N MET A 161 1.66 -25.45 11.19
CA MET A 161 2.65 -24.70 11.96
C MET A 161 4.04 -25.13 11.47
N ARG A 162 4.93 -24.17 11.29
CA ARG A 162 6.35 -24.42 10.99
C ARG A 162 7.20 -23.67 11.99
N LEU A 163 8.15 -24.35 12.56
CA LEU A 163 9.18 -23.78 13.44
C LEU A 163 10.54 -24.10 12.85
N PHE A 164 11.39 -23.08 12.66
CA PHE A 164 12.70 -23.21 12.02
C PHE A 164 12.63 -23.97 10.68
N TYR A 165 11.58 -23.66 9.86
CA TYR A 165 11.30 -24.33 8.57
C TYR A 165 10.90 -25.81 8.67
N ILE A 166 10.86 -26.38 9.88
CA ILE A 166 10.42 -27.76 10.13
C ILE A 166 8.90 -27.76 10.31
N PRO A 167 8.12 -28.54 9.53
CA PRO A 167 6.68 -28.63 9.71
C PRO A 167 6.35 -29.37 11.01
N LEU A 168 5.72 -28.67 11.95
CA LEU A 168 5.19 -29.23 13.19
C LEU A 168 3.69 -29.50 13.02
N GLY A 169 3.35 -30.78 12.73
CA GLY A 169 1.97 -31.27 12.70
C GLY A 169 1.17 -30.89 11.46
N LYS A 170 0.63 -31.87 10.78
CA LYS A 170 -0.51 -31.76 9.87
C LYS A 170 -1.75 -32.19 10.63
N THR A 171 -2.58 -31.25 11.07
CA THR A 171 -3.93 -31.57 11.55
C THR A 171 -4.90 -31.19 10.44
N GLY A 172 -5.17 -32.11 9.56
CA GLY A 172 -6.14 -31.94 8.47
C GLY A 172 -6.51 -33.28 7.84
N ALA A 173 -7.76 -33.47 7.54
CA ALA A 173 -8.45 -34.69 7.09
C ALA A 173 -8.00 -35.26 5.70
N ALA A 174 -6.76 -35.11 5.30
CA ALA A 174 -6.26 -35.64 4.03
C ALA A 174 -5.54 -36.99 4.13
N ALA A 175 -5.49 -37.62 5.34
CA ALA A 175 -4.81 -38.92 5.51
C ALA A 175 -5.64 -40.13 5.10
N ASN A 176 -6.87 -39.96 4.59
CA ASN A 176 -7.77 -41.09 4.35
C ASN A 176 -8.17 -41.30 2.88
N ARG A 177 -7.54 -40.60 1.93
CA ARG A 177 -7.81 -40.84 0.50
C ARG A 177 -6.80 -41.74 -0.21
N ASP A 178 -5.60 -41.91 0.33
CA ASP A 178 -4.55 -42.72 -0.32
C ASP A 178 -4.61 -44.20 0.10
N ALA A 179 -5.42 -44.54 1.10
CA ALA A 179 -5.59 -45.94 1.55
C ALA A 179 -6.69 -46.71 0.80
N GLN A 180 -7.47 -46.06 -0.06
CA GLN A 180 -8.65 -46.68 -0.70
C GLN A 180 -8.51 -46.90 -2.21
N ALA A 181 -7.32 -46.67 -2.77
CA ALA A 181 -7.02 -46.91 -4.19
C ALA A 181 -5.98 -48.05 -4.35
N ALA A 182 -6.20 -49.17 -3.71
CA ALA A 182 -5.52 -50.43 -4.11
C ALA A 182 -6.42 -51.14 -5.13
N PRO A 183 -5.96 -51.38 -6.36
CA PRO A 183 -6.76 -52.14 -7.32
C PRO A 183 -6.87 -53.60 -6.87
N ALA A 184 -8.12 -54.10 -6.78
CA ALA A 184 -8.38 -55.50 -6.63
C ALA A 184 -7.76 -56.25 -7.82
N LYS A 185 -6.83 -57.17 -7.53
CA LYS A 185 -6.36 -58.17 -8.48
C LYS A 185 -7.52 -59.15 -8.71
N THR A 186 -8.03 -59.13 -9.92
CA THR A 186 -8.85 -60.21 -10.45
C THR A 186 -7.94 -61.34 -10.89
N GLU A 187 -8.15 -62.51 -10.29
CA GLU A 187 -7.83 -63.79 -10.89
C GLU A 187 -8.81 -64.15 -12.01
#